data_419d04d1be7f1b22fc0b8636636e305b
#
_entry.id   419d04d1be7f1b22fc0b8636636e305b
#
_cell.length_a   1.000
_cell.length_b   1.000
_cell.length_c   1.000
_cell.angle_alpha   90.00
_cell.angle_beta   90.00
_cell.angle_gamma   90.00
#
_symmetry.space_group_name_H-M   'P 1'
#
loop_
_entity.id
_entity.type
_entity.pdbx_description
1 polymer ?
#
loop_
_entity_poly.entity_id
_entity_poly.type
_entity_poly.pdbx_seq_one_letter_code
_entity_poly.pdbx_strand_id
1 'polypeptide(L)'
;MKGAKRNGLALSGFTSLICLFLGLAPQRVASADKITIGYSAIAGLYGYMYVTVDGGYFRRNGIDAALVYIGPGAKLAQTVVSGDVELGTQSPGASLGANLAGADLVFVAGVDRRLALALVVLPEIKSVADLKGKTIGISQAGTSIEYGARFILEKHGLKPGEDVKILQTGGQPNSLMALEKRLLAGAVLSFPTRFQARKWGLVELVDLGEEEVSYPGGALTMRRAFLDSNADLARRMVKSYIEGIHRYRTDRAFATRTVARYARTTDLAAVEATYNGLSGALVGPKPYVPREGITETIKVLASRRPEAAKLDPRRFIREEYVKEFDDSGFIDGLYRSR
;
A
#
# COMPACT_ATOMS: atom_id res chain seq x y z
N MET A 1 -99.48 -32.13 -37.17
CA MET A 1 -100.03 -31.35 -36.09
C MET A 1 -98.85 -30.85 -35.23
N LYS A 2 -98.78 -29.54 -35.09
CA LYS A 2 -98.24 -28.79 -33.95
C LYS A 2 -96.82 -29.14 -33.43
N GLY A 3 -95.89 -28.32 -33.24
CA GLY A 3 -95.88 -26.87 -33.16
C GLY A 3 -94.47 -26.40 -32.82
N ALA A 4 -94.25 -25.18 -33.20
CA ALA A 4 -93.02 -24.42 -33.05
C ALA A 4 -92.66 -24.17 -31.60
N LYS A 5 -91.39 -23.93 -31.35
CA LYS A 5 -91.00 -22.78 -30.53
C LYS A 5 -89.50 -22.45 -30.73
N ARG A 6 -89.32 -21.20 -31.03
CA ARG A 6 -88.08 -20.37 -31.05
C ARG A 6 -87.53 -20.24 -29.65
N ASN A 7 -86.27 -19.98 -29.53
CA ASN A 7 -85.56 -18.99 -28.67
C ASN A 7 -84.16 -19.54 -28.47
N GLY A 8 -83.10 -18.86 -28.44
CA GLY A 8 -82.80 -17.44 -28.41
C GLY A 8 -81.26 -17.35 -28.33
N LEU A 9 -80.74 -16.40 -29.08
CA LEU A 9 -79.33 -16.09 -29.05
C LEU A 9 -78.92 -15.67 -27.62
N ALA A 10 -77.83 -16.28 -27.13
CA ALA A 10 -77.06 -15.68 -26.06
C ALA A 10 -75.61 -15.53 -26.53
N LEU A 11 -75.24 -14.34 -26.92
CA LEU A 11 -73.87 -13.87 -27.07
C LEU A 11 -73.25 -13.84 -25.68
N SER A 12 -72.33 -14.69 -25.37
CA SER A 12 -71.45 -14.54 -24.21
C SER A 12 -70.08 -14.07 -24.72
N GLY A 13 -69.80 -12.84 -24.36
CA GLY A 13 -68.55 -12.17 -24.68
C GLY A 13 -67.35 -12.84 -24.01
N PHE A 14 -66.40 -13.27 -24.83
CA PHE A 14 -65.06 -13.71 -24.34
C PHE A 14 -64.23 -12.46 -24.10
N THR A 15 -64.15 -12.04 -22.86
CA THR A 15 -63.21 -10.97 -22.43
C THR A 15 -61.80 -11.57 -22.38
N SER A 16 -61.03 -11.34 -23.44
CA SER A 16 -59.59 -11.68 -23.43
C SER A 16 -58.85 -10.85 -22.41
N LEU A 17 -58.49 -11.47 -21.31
CA LEU A 17 -57.57 -10.92 -20.30
C LEU A 17 -56.16 -11.06 -20.85
N ILE A 18 -55.65 -10.04 -21.50
CA ILE A 18 -54.25 -9.96 -21.92
C ILE A 18 -53.43 -9.71 -20.63
N CYS A 19 -52.87 -10.78 -20.05
CA CYS A 19 -51.85 -10.70 -19.03
C CYS A 19 -50.58 -10.10 -19.63
N LEU A 20 -50.36 -8.83 -19.40
CA LEU A 20 -49.12 -8.13 -19.71
C LEU A 20 -48.02 -8.69 -18.80
N PHE A 21 -47.34 -9.76 -19.20
CA PHE A 21 -46.11 -10.21 -18.58
C PHE A 21 -45.04 -9.16 -18.87
N LEU A 22 -44.93 -8.13 -18.02
CA LEU A 22 -43.72 -7.33 -17.94
C LEU A 22 -42.57 -8.26 -17.61
N GLY A 23 -41.80 -8.64 -18.60
CA GLY A 23 -40.60 -9.43 -18.46
C GLY A 23 -39.61 -8.68 -17.60
N LEU A 24 -39.55 -9.04 -16.30
CA LEU A 24 -38.37 -8.77 -15.47
C LEU A 24 -37.22 -9.56 -16.10
N ALA A 25 -36.52 -8.90 -17.03
CA ALA A 25 -35.23 -9.41 -17.48
C ALA A 25 -34.37 -9.60 -16.22
N PRO A 26 -33.79 -10.79 -15.99
CA PRO A 26 -32.91 -10.96 -14.84
C PRO A 26 -31.77 -9.95 -14.99
N GLN A 27 -31.72 -8.97 -14.10
CA GLN A 27 -30.52 -8.13 -13.99
C GLN A 27 -29.38 -9.09 -13.74
N ARG A 28 -28.53 -9.28 -14.73
CA ARG A 28 -27.25 -9.96 -14.55
C ARG A 28 -26.52 -9.15 -13.46
N VAL A 29 -26.52 -9.66 -12.24
CA VAL A 29 -25.59 -9.21 -11.22
C VAL A 29 -24.21 -9.48 -11.82
N ALA A 30 -23.55 -8.43 -12.27
CA ALA A 30 -22.19 -8.57 -12.79
C ALA A 30 -21.36 -9.25 -11.68
N SER A 31 -20.76 -10.37 -12.01
CA SER A 31 -19.86 -11.06 -11.08
C SER A 31 -18.75 -10.08 -10.69
N ALA A 32 -18.49 -9.97 -9.41
CA ALA A 32 -17.40 -9.12 -8.95
C ALA A 32 -16.06 -9.64 -9.51
N ASP A 33 -15.23 -8.70 -9.98
CA ASP A 33 -13.89 -9.05 -10.46
C ASP A 33 -13.03 -9.54 -9.28
N LYS A 34 -12.46 -10.72 -9.41
CA LYS A 34 -11.59 -11.28 -8.38
C LYS A 34 -10.16 -10.80 -8.57
N ILE A 35 -9.56 -10.28 -7.52
CA ILE A 35 -8.15 -9.87 -7.52
C ILE A 35 -7.43 -10.31 -6.26
N THR A 36 -6.13 -10.54 -6.40
CA THR A 36 -5.22 -10.70 -5.26
C THR A 36 -4.40 -9.43 -5.08
N ILE A 37 -4.36 -8.93 -3.85
CA ILE A 37 -3.53 -7.80 -3.45
C ILE A 37 -2.43 -8.33 -2.55
N GLY A 38 -1.16 -8.13 -2.95
CA GLY A 38 -0.02 -8.52 -2.16
C GLY A 38 0.54 -7.37 -1.32
N TYR A 39 1.03 -7.67 -0.10
CA TYR A 39 1.78 -6.72 0.70
C TYR A 39 3.07 -7.35 1.25
N SER A 40 4.13 -6.52 1.38
CA SER A 40 5.49 -7.02 1.60
C SER A 40 5.94 -7.05 3.06
N ALA A 41 5.21 -6.43 3.97
CA ALA A 41 5.56 -6.42 5.39
C ALA A 41 4.31 -6.23 6.27
N ILE A 42 4.32 -6.80 7.46
CA ILE A 42 3.34 -6.46 8.50
C ILE A 42 3.82 -5.16 9.15
N ALA A 43 3.36 -4.05 8.62
CA ALA A 43 3.77 -2.71 9.05
C ALA A 43 2.57 -1.75 9.01
N GLY A 44 2.58 -0.76 9.90
CA GLY A 44 1.54 0.28 9.96
C GLY A 44 1.38 1.05 8.66
N LEU A 45 2.45 1.15 7.87
CA LEU A 45 2.45 1.78 6.55
C LEU A 45 1.38 1.21 5.61
N TYR A 46 1.05 -0.08 5.73
CA TYR A 46 -0.01 -0.72 4.92
C TYR A 46 -1.42 -0.59 5.53
N GLY A 47 -1.57 0.13 6.62
CA GLY A 47 -2.85 0.36 7.30
C GLY A 47 -3.94 0.90 6.38
N TYR A 48 -3.58 1.71 5.39
CA TYR A 48 -4.52 2.23 4.37
C TYR A 48 -5.11 1.09 3.54
N MET A 49 -4.28 0.15 3.10
CA MET A 49 -4.73 -1.00 2.34
C MET A 49 -5.58 -1.93 3.21
N TYR A 50 -5.19 -2.16 4.47
CA TYR A 50 -5.99 -2.94 5.41
C TYR A 50 -7.38 -2.33 5.59
N VAL A 51 -7.46 -1.00 5.78
CA VAL A 51 -8.73 -0.27 5.90
C VAL A 51 -9.52 -0.30 4.60
N THR A 52 -8.87 -0.25 3.45
CA THR A 52 -9.53 -0.34 2.15
C THR A 52 -10.26 -1.69 2.00
N VAL A 53 -9.60 -2.78 2.32
CA VAL A 53 -10.18 -4.13 2.22
C VAL A 53 -11.28 -4.33 3.26
N ASP A 54 -10.99 -4.09 4.54
CA ASP A 54 -11.92 -4.33 5.65
C ASP A 54 -13.12 -3.38 5.66
N GLY A 55 -12.92 -2.16 5.19
CA GLY A 55 -14.00 -1.19 4.99
C GLY A 55 -14.91 -1.53 3.82
N GLY A 56 -14.59 -2.59 3.05
CA GLY A 56 -15.39 -3.07 1.93
C GLY A 56 -15.38 -2.14 0.72
N TYR A 57 -14.35 -1.28 0.58
CA TYR A 57 -14.28 -0.31 -0.52
C TYR A 57 -14.09 -1.00 -1.87
N PHE A 58 -13.31 -2.07 -1.95
CA PHE A 58 -13.21 -2.89 -3.15
C PHE A 58 -14.56 -3.49 -3.54
N ARG A 59 -15.26 -4.10 -2.59
CA ARG A 59 -16.58 -4.72 -2.85
C ARG A 59 -17.62 -3.70 -3.33
N ARG A 60 -17.64 -2.48 -2.75
CA ARG A 60 -18.52 -1.39 -3.19
C ARG A 60 -18.23 -0.95 -4.63
N ASN A 61 -17.01 -1.12 -5.09
CA ASN A 61 -16.60 -0.84 -6.45
C ASN A 61 -16.61 -2.10 -7.35
N GLY A 62 -17.34 -3.17 -6.97
CA GLY A 62 -17.52 -4.38 -7.78
C GLY A 62 -16.30 -5.29 -7.83
N ILE A 63 -15.43 -5.25 -6.83
CA ILE A 63 -14.19 -6.02 -6.77
C ILE A 63 -14.21 -6.94 -5.54
N ASP A 64 -13.98 -8.23 -5.75
CA ASP A 64 -13.73 -9.22 -4.69
C ASP A 64 -12.21 -9.34 -4.49
N ALA A 65 -11.69 -8.64 -3.50
CA ALA A 65 -10.27 -8.48 -3.26
C ALA A 65 -9.78 -9.36 -2.09
N ALA A 66 -8.82 -10.23 -2.35
CA ALA A 66 -8.07 -10.96 -1.34
C ALA A 66 -6.75 -10.24 -1.02
N LEU A 67 -6.48 -9.95 0.26
CA LEU A 67 -5.24 -9.34 0.71
C LEU A 67 -4.31 -10.39 1.30
N VAL A 68 -3.13 -10.57 0.72
CA VAL A 68 -2.20 -11.66 1.03
C VAL A 68 -0.82 -11.13 1.41
N TYR A 69 -0.29 -11.59 2.54
CA TYR A 69 1.10 -11.34 2.90
C TYR A 69 2.02 -12.24 2.07
N ILE A 70 2.87 -11.64 1.24
CA ILE A 70 3.80 -12.36 0.37
C ILE A 70 5.22 -12.42 0.96
N GLY A 71 5.54 -11.56 1.91
CA GLY A 71 6.88 -11.42 2.48
C GLY A 71 7.74 -10.41 1.73
N PRO A 72 9.08 -10.60 1.67
CA PRO A 72 9.98 -9.56 1.19
C PRO A 72 9.60 -8.93 -0.16
N GLY A 73 9.82 -7.61 -0.30
CA GLY A 73 9.40 -6.85 -1.48
C GLY A 73 9.85 -7.43 -2.82
N ALA A 74 11.05 -8.02 -2.89
CA ALA A 74 11.54 -8.69 -4.11
C ALA A 74 10.65 -9.88 -4.50
N LYS A 75 10.20 -10.68 -3.51
CA LYS A 75 9.28 -11.80 -3.76
C LYS A 75 7.92 -11.29 -4.23
N LEU A 76 7.40 -10.25 -3.59
CA LEU A 76 6.15 -9.64 -4.02
C LEU A 76 6.27 -9.07 -5.45
N ALA A 77 7.38 -8.40 -5.79
CA ALA A 77 7.59 -7.93 -7.15
C ALA A 77 7.53 -9.07 -8.18
N GLN A 78 8.14 -10.23 -7.86
CA GLN A 78 8.09 -11.42 -8.71
C GLN A 78 6.66 -11.97 -8.87
N THR A 79 5.84 -12.01 -7.79
CA THR A 79 4.44 -12.46 -7.87
C THR A 79 3.56 -11.49 -8.64
N VAL A 80 3.86 -10.19 -8.65
CA VAL A 80 3.20 -9.22 -9.55
C VAL A 80 3.63 -9.46 -10.99
N VAL A 81 4.92 -9.72 -11.25
CA VAL A 81 5.44 -10.02 -12.61
C VAL A 81 4.82 -11.29 -13.18
N SER A 82 4.71 -12.37 -12.40
CA SER A 82 4.06 -13.62 -12.84
C SER A 82 2.57 -13.48 -13.11
N GLY A 83 1.90 -12.54 -12.46
CA GLY A 83 0.46 -12.33 -12.57
C GLY A 83 -0.37 -13.05 -11.52
N ASP A 84 0.26 -13.68 -10.55
CA ASP A 84 -0.43 -14.28 -9.39
C ASP A 84 -1.01 -13.23 -8.44
N VAL A 85 -0.52 -11.99 -8.55
CA VAL A 85 -0.96 -10.80 -7.83
C VAL A 85 -1.18 -9.67 -8.83
N GLU A 86 -2.38 -9.09 -8.84
CA GLU A 86 -2.72 -7.97 -9.71
C GLU A 86 -2.19 -6.65 -9.19
N LEU A 87 -2.20 -6.47 -7.86
CA LEU A 87 -1.79 -5.24 -7.17
C LEU A 87 -0.82 -5.54 -6.04
N GLY A 88 0.41 -5.07 -6.16
CA GLY A 88 1.40 -5.11 -5.08
C GLY A 88 1.46 -3.80 -4.30
N THR A 89 1.56 -3.87 -2.97
CA THR A 89 1.90 -2.70 -2.14
C THR A 89 3.25 -2.94 -1.46
N GLN A 90 4.27 -2.22 -1.93
CA GLN A 90 5.67 -2.44 -1.58
C GLN A 90 6.54 -1.22 -1.81
N SER A 91 7.78 -1.28 -1.32
CA SER A 91 8.78 -0.26 -1.61
C SER A 91 9.12 -0.23 -3.12
N PRO A 92 9.20 0.96 -3.74
CA PRO A 92 9.51 1.10 -5.16
C PRO A 92 10.82 0.43 -5.60
N GLY A 93 11.83 0.37 -4.74
CA GLY A 93 13.10 -0.24 -5.05
C GLY A 93 13.01 -1.71 -5.48
N ALA A 94 12.06 -2.46 -4.91
CA ALA A 94 11.82 -3.85 -5.31
C ALA A 94 11.28 -3.95 -6.74
N SER A 95 10.31 -3.08 -7.09
CA SER A 95 9.74 -3.02 -8.44
C SER A 95 10.75 -2.53 -9.48
N LEU A 96 11.53 -1.49 -9.16
CA LEU A 96 12.60 -0.99 -10.04
C LEU A 96 13.69 -2.04 -10.24
N GLY A 97 14.03 -2.81 -9.19
CA GLY A 97 14.95 -3.93 -9.31
C GLY A 97 14.45 -5.02 -10.26
N ALA A 98 13.15 -5.33 -10.24
CA ALA A 98 12.52 -6.25 -11.19
C ALA A 98 12.53 -5.67 -12.61
N ASN A 99 12.28 -4.36 -12.76
CA ASN A 99 12.31 -3.69 -14.06
C ASN A 99 13.71 -3.69 -14.69
N LEU A 100 14.77 -3.58 -13.90
CA LEU A 100 16.13 -3.79 -14.39
C LEU A 100 16.39 -5.20 -14.91
N ALA A 101 15.65 -6.19 -14.40
CA ALA A 101 15.70 -7.57 -14.88
C ALA A 101 14.73 -7.85 -16.03
N GLY A 102 14.16 -6.82 -16.64
CA GLY A 102 13.28 -6.93 -17.81
C GLY A 102 11.79 -6.96 -17.51
N ALA A 103 11.35 -6.77 -16.27
CA ALA A 103 9.93 -6.60 -15.97
C ALA A 103 9.43 -5.20 -16.40
N ASP A 104 8.10 -5.04 -16.48
CA ASP A 104 7.46 -3.76 -16.76
C ASP A 104 6.39 -3.46 -15.72
N LEU A 105 6.85 -3.15 -14.51
CA LEU A 105 6.04 -2.76 -13.37
C LEU A 105 5.90 -1.24 -13.34
N VAL A 106 4.69 -0.77 -13.02
CA VAL A 106 4.37 0.65 -12.92
C VAL A 106 3.74 0.98 -11.57
N PHE A 107 3.94 2.21 -11.11
CA PHE A 107 3.35 2.74 -9.89
C PHE A 107 2.08 3.51 -10.24
N VAL A 108 0.95 3.09 -9.70
CA VAL A 108 -0.37 3.66 -10.01
C VAL A 108 -0.90 4.59 -8.92
N ALA A 109 -0.35 4.48 -7.70
CA ALA A 109 -0.60 5.39 -6.60
C ALA A 109 0.55 5.33 -5.58
N GLY A 110 0.79 6.42 -4.89
CA GLY A 110 1.71 6.49 -3.75
C GLY A 110 1.05 6.05 -2.46
N VAL A 111 1.88 5.79 -1.44
CA VAL A 111 1.41 5.47 -0.08
C VAL A 111 1.71 6.62 0.86
N ASP A 112 2.94 7.09 0.88
CA ASP A 112 3.41 8.13 1.78
C ASP A 112 4.32 9.15 1.08
N ARG A 113 4.44 10.31 1.71
CA ARG A 113 5.32 11.41 1.25
C ARG A 113 6.61 11.51 2.03
N ARG A 114 6.66 10.91 3.22
CA ARG A 114 7.80 10.92 4.12
C ARG A 114 8.03 9.54 4.71
N LEU A 115 9.27 9.26 5.11
CA LEU A 115 9.62 7.99 5.72
C LEU A 115 9.24 7.95 7.20
N ALA A 116 8.25 7.15 7.56
CA ALA A 116 7.91 6.86 8.96
C ALA A 116 8.90 5.86 9.59
N LEU A 117 10.20 6.15 9.47
CA LEU A 117 11.30 5.31 9.93
C LEU A 117 12.12 6.07 10.99
N ALA A 118 12.76 5.32 11.89
CA ALA A 118 13.77 5.88 12.79
C ALA A 118 15.02 4.99 12.83
N LEU A 119 16.16 5.61 12.99
CA LEU A 119 17.38 4.93 13.43
C LEU A 119 17.27 4.73 14.94
N VAL A 120 17.11 3.50 15.33
CA VAL A 120 17.06 3.06 16.73
C VAL A 120 18.39 2.43 17.08
N VAL A 121 18.95 2.81 18.23
CA VAL A 121 20.31 2.41 18.65
C VAL A 121 20.33 1.92 20.09
N LEU A 122 21.43 1.27 20.46
CA LEU A 122 21.74 0.94 21.85
C LEU A 122 21.91 2.22 22.69
N PRO A 123 21.59 2.21 24.00
CA PRO A 123 21.60 3.42 24.84
C PRO A 123 22.96 4.11 24.97
N GLU A 124 24.05 3.41 24.75
CA GLU A 124 25.41 3.95 24.77
C GLU A 124 25.78 4.75 23.51
N ILE A 125 25.05 4.58 22.41
CA ILE A 125 25.24 5.36 21.17
C ILE A 125 24.52 6.71 21.35
N LYS A 126 25.26 7.81 21.34
CA LYS A 126 24.74 9.15 21.59
C LYS A 126 24.65 10.01 20.33
N SER A 127 25.38 9.63 19.28
CA SER A 127 25.42 10.32 18.00
C SER A 127 25.54 9.32 16.86
N VAL A 128 25.20 9.75 15.63
CA VAL A 128 25.41 8.93 14.45
C VAL A 128 26.91 8.64 14.23
N ALA A 129 27.79 9.55 14.62
CA ALA A 129 29.23 9.38 14.53
C ALA A 129 29.74 8.18 15.36
N ASP A 130 29.08 7.86 16.48
CA ASP A 130 29.44 6.71 17.33
C ASP A 130 29.21 5.36 16.65
N LEU A 131 28.53 5.35 15.51
CA LEU A 131 28.33 4.13 14.71
C LEU A 131 29.54 3.76 13.87
N LYS A 132 30.57 4.61 13.78
CA LYS A 132 31.79 4.29 13.00
C LYS A 132 32.42 2.99 13.51
N GLY A 133 32.72 2.09 12.60
CA GLY A 133 33.26 0.75 12.91
C GLY A 133 32.23 -0.27 13.40
N LYS A 134 30.95 0.13 13.56
CA LYS A 134 29.89 -0.73 14.08
C LYS A 134 29.01 -1.31 12.95
N THR A 135 28.05 -2.16 13.35
CA THR A 135 27.09 -2.77 12.44
C THR A 135 25.68 -2.30 12.78
N ILE A 136 24.93 -1.89 11.74
CA ILE A 136 23.50 -1.61 11.85
C ILE A 136 22.67 -2.60 11.02
N GLY A 137 21.43 -2.83 11.46
CA GLY A 137 20.49 -3.76 10.81
C GLY A 137 19.53 -3.04 9.86
N ILE A 138 19.27 -3.68 8.74
CA ILE A 138 18.17 -3.36 7.81
C ILE A 138 17.35 -4.61 7.55
N SER A 139 16.09 -4.45 7.09
CA SER A 139 15.28 -5.62 6.72
C SER A 139 15.86 -6.33 5.50
N GLN A 140 15.99 -5.61 4.39
CA GLN A 140 16.55 -6.10 3.13
C GLN A 140 17.06 -4.97 2.25
N ALA A 141 17.90 -5.34 1.29
CA ALA A 141 18.35 -4.46 0.22
C ALA A 141 17.18 -4.03 -0.70
N GLY A 142 17.24 -2.81 -1.23
CA GLY A 142 16.23 -2.22 -2.12
C GLY A 142 14.95 -1.76 -1.40
N THR A 143 14.93 -1.76 -0.05
CA THR A 143 13.79 -1.29 0.74
C THR A 143 13.97 0.17 1.19
N SER A 144 12.84 0.81 1.59
CA SER A 144 12.89 2.12 2.23
C SER A 144 13.73 2.15 3.51
N ILE A 145 13.81 1.01 4.21
CA ILE A 145 14.64 0.87 5.43
C ILE A 145 16.13 0.99 5.08
N GLU A 146 16.58 0.36 4.01
CA GLU A 146 17.95 0.56 3.56
C GLU A 146 18.22 1.98 3.11
N TYR A 147 17.29 2.56 2.34
CA TYR A 147 17.40 3.96 1.94
C TYR A 147 17.59 4.84 3.17
N GLY A 148 16.70 4.71 4.18
CA GLY A 148 16.79 5.48 5.41
C GLY A 148 18.12 5.30 6.14
N ALA A 149 18.65 4.07 6.20
CA ALA A 149 19.94 3.79 6.80
C ALA A 149 21.07 4.52 6.09
N ARG A 150 21.13 4.44 4.75
CA ARG A 150 22.14 5.13 3.92
C ARG A 150 22.04 6.63 4.05
N PHE A 151 20.83 7.17 3.90
CA PHE A 151 20.57 8.60 4.01
C PHE A 151 21.08 9.17 5.35
N ILE A 152 20.75 8.52 6.47
CA ILE A 152 21.21 8.98 7.80
C ILE A 152 22.74 8.95 7.89
N LEU A 153 23.38 7.86 7.46
CA LEU A 153 24.83 7.74 7.53
C LEU A 153 25.53 8.79 6.65
N GLU A 154 25.11 8.94 5.41
CA GLU A 154 25.68 9.89 4.44
C GLU A 154 25.49 11.34 4.89
N LYS A 155 24.30 11.70 5.41
CA LYS A 155 23.99 13.02 5.96
C LYS A 155 24.93 13.40 7.12
N HIS A 156 25.38 12.40 7.87
CA HIS A 156 26.33 12.59 9.00
C HIS A 156 27.79 12.26 8.63
N GLY A 157 28.12 12.20 7.33
CA GLY A 157 29.49 12.05 6.84
C GLY A 157 30.08 10.67 6.99
N LEU A 158 29.25 9.64 7.24
CA LEU A 158 29.70 8.24 7.29
C LEU A 158 29.38 7.53 5.98
N LYS A 159 30.30 6.68 5.55
CA LYS A 159 30.14 5.87 4.33
C LYS A 159 29.45 4.55 4.63
N PRO A 160 28.22 4.32 4.08
CA PRO A 160 27.51 3.05 4.28
C PRO A 160 28.25 1.88 3.65
N GLY A 161 28.54 0.86 4.45
CA GLY A 161 29.29 -0.33 4.03
C GLY A 161 30.80 -0.25 4.25
N GLU A 162 31.36 0.96 4.37
CA GLU A 162 32.79 1.19 4.69
C GLU A 162 32.95 1.56 6.16
N ASP A 163 32.44 2.76 6.57
CA ASP A 163 32.53 3.23 7.96
C ASP A 163 31.56 2.49 8.87
N VAL A 164 30.38 2.11 8.35
CA VAL A 164 29.32 1.40 9.11
C VAL A 164 28.87 0.19 8.31
N LYS A 165 29.00 -1.00 8.87
CA LYS A 165 28.51 -2.23 8.24
C LYS A 165 26.99 -2.27 8.25
N ILE A 166 26.38 -2.66 7.13
CA ILE A 166 24.94 -2.82 6.97
C ILE A 166 24.61 -4.31 6.85
N LEU A 167 23.89 -4.86 7.82
CA LEU A 167 23.48 -6.26 7.86
C LEU A 167 22.00 -6.41 7.48
N GLN A 168 21.72 -7.28 6.52
CA GLN A 168 20.35 -7.68 6.19
C GLN A 168 19.88 -8.74 7.18
N THR A 169 18.82 -8.45 7.93
CA THR A 169 18.28 -9.33 8.98
C THR A 169 17.07 -10.16 8.52
N GLY A 170 16.56 -9.89 7.30
CA GLY A 170 15.38 -10.55 6.75
C GLY A 170 14.03 -9.93 7.23
N GLY A 171 14.05 -9.01 8.20
CA GLY A 171 12.84 -8.35 8.69
C GLY A 171 13.09 -7.50 9.93
N GLN A 172 12.21 -6.54 10.19
CA GLN A 172 12.35 -5.63 11.34
C GLN A 172 12.29 -6.35 12.71
N PRO A 173 11.43 -7.38 12.92
CA PRO A 173 11.48 -8.14 14.16
C PRO A 173 12.85 -8.77 14.43
N ASN A 174 13.51 -9.30 13.39
CA ASN A 174 14.85 -9.86 13.52
C ASN A 174 15.89 -8.77 13.86
N SER A 175 15.77 -7.58 13.24
CA SER A 175 16.62 -6.43 13.58
C SER A 175 16.47 -6.03 15.04
N LEU A 176 15.24 -5.97 15.54
CA LEU A 176 14.95 -5.64 16.93
C LEU A 176 15.52 -6.68 17.90
N MET A 177 15.34 -7.97 17.60
CA MET A 177 15.91 -9.05 18.40
C MET A 177 17.45 -9.02 18.41
N ALA A 178 18.07 -8.68 17.28
CA ALA A 178 19.53 -8.56 17.20
C ALA A 178 20.04 -7.34 17.98
N LEU A 179 19.29 -6.23 18.03
CA LEU A 179 19.58 -5.08 18.89
C LEU A 179 19.48 -5.45 20.38
N GLU A 180 18.40 -6.13 20.79
CA GLU A 180 18.23 -6.60 22.17
C GLU A 180 19.40 -7.46 22.63
N LYS A 181 19.86 -8.38 21.75
CA LYS A 181 21.02 -9.23 22.01
C LYS A 181 22.38 -8.53 21.81
N ARG A 182 22.37 -7.21 21.56
CA ARG A 182 23.57 -6.39 21.32
C ARG A 182 24.46 -6.89 20.17
N LEU A 183 23.88 -7.62 19.22
CA LEU A 183 24.58 -8.07 17.99
C LEU A 183 24.65 -6.95 16.94
N LEU A 184 23.83 -5.91 17.09
CA LEU A 184 23.81 -4.69 16.29
C LEU A 184 23.95 -3.48 17.22
N ALA A 185 24.59 -2.42 16.76
CA ALA A 185 24.64 -1.14 17.46
C ALA A 185 23.43 -0.27 17.16
N GLY A 186 22.79 -0.50 16.01
CA GLY A 186 21.60 0.23 15.59
C GLY A 186 20.79 -0.56 14.55
N ALA A 187 19.57 -0.13 14.29
CA ALA A 187 18.75 -0.62 13.19
C ALA A 187 17.75 0.46 12.76
N VAL A 188 17.40 0.49 11.48
CA VAL A 188 16.33 1.34 11.00
C VAL A 188 15.01 0.57 11.09
N LEU A 189 14.06 1.14 11.84
CA LEU A 189 12.79 0.52 12.19
C LEU A 189 11.61 1.42 11.86
N SER A 190 10.46 0.82 11.56
CA SER A 190 9.16 1.49 11.43
C SER A 190 8.22 1.10 12.55
N PHE A 191 7.05 1.73 12.62
CA PHE A 191 5.96 1.28 13.48
C PHE A 191 5.39 -0.08 13.01
N PRO A 192 4.99 -0.97 13.94
CA PRO A 192 5.02 -0.81 15.40
C PRO A 192 6.38 -1.16 16.04
N THR A 193 7.34 -1.70 15.29
CA THR A 193 8.60 -2.26 15.81
C THR A 193 9.44 -1.19 16.56
N ARG A 194 9.49 0.07 16.03
CA ARG A 194 10.18 1.16 16.72
C ARG A 194 9.57 1.50 18.09
N PHE A 195 8.24 1.36 18.24
CA PHE A 195 7.58 1.55 19.52
C PHE A 195 7.97 0.46 20.53
N GLN A 196 8.06 -0.79 20.07
CA GLN A 196 8.55 -1.90 20.90
C GLN A 196 9.99 -1.68 21.33
N ALA A 197 10.84 -1.17 20.44
CA ALA A 197 12.22 -0.84 20.75
C ALA A 197 12.32 0.17 21.91
N ARG A 198 11.50 1.22 21.91
CA ARG A 198 11.43 2.19 23.03
C ARG A 198 11.07 1.52 24.36
N LYS A 199 10.11 0.58 24.35
CA LYS A 199 9.74 -0.18 25.55
C LYS A 199 10.88 -1.02 26.11
N TRP A 200 11.83 -1.43 25.26
CA TRP A 200 13.03 -2.17 25.67
C TRP A 200 14.19 -1.25 26.05
N GLY A 201 13.96 0.07 26.17
CA GLY A 201 14.97 1.03 26.56
C GLY A 201 15.96 1.39 25.45
N LEU A 202 15.68 1.01 24.20
CA LEU A 202 16.45 1.45 23.04
C LEU A 202 16.12 2.90 22.68
N VAL A 203 17.06 3.60 22.08
CA VAL A 203 16.98 5.04 21.80
C VAL A 203 16.68 5.28 20.33
N GLU A 204 15.64 6.06 20.03
CA GLU A 204 15.45 6.63 18.70
C GLU A 204 16.40 7.82 18.54
N LEU A 205 17.46 7.62 17.78
CA LEU A 205 18.51 8.61 17.60
C LEU A 205 18.16 9.62 16.50
N VAL A 206 17.55 9.16 15.42
CA VAL A 206 17.11 10.00 14.29
C VAL A 206 15.72 9.55 13.84
N ASP A 207 14.75 10.47 13.78
CA ASP A 207 13.42 10.24 13.20
C ASP A 207 13.39 10.79 11.77
N LEU A 208 13.34 9.91 10.78
CA LEU A 208 13.25 10.28 9.36
C LEU A 208 11.89 10.92 8.98
N GLY A 209 10.87 10.75 9.80
CA GLY A 209 9.59 11.44 9.62
C GLY A 209 9.67 12.95 9.85
N GLU A 210 10.66 13.40 10.62
CA GLU A 210 10.96 14.82 10.87
C GLU A 210 11.91 15.42 9.82
N GLU A 211 12.56 14.56 9.03
CA GLU A 211 13.48 14.97 7.98
C GLU A 211 12.73 15.32 6.69
N GLU A 212 13.23 16.30 5.93
CA GLU A 212 12.70 16.64 4.61
C GLU A 212 13.20 15.63 3.56
N VAL A 213 12.77 14.38 3.68
CA VAL A 213 13.13 13.30 2.77
C VAL A 213 11.93 12.98 1.89
N SER A 214 12.03 13.31 0.61
CA SER A 214 11.06 12.88 -0.40
C SER A 214 11.40 11.47 -0.85
N TYR A 215 10.94 10.46 -0.10
CA TYR A 215 11.11 9.06 -0.49
C TYR A 215 9.81 8.28 -0.22
N PRO A 216 9.28 7.55 -1.22
CA PRO A 216 8.08 6.75 -1.00
C PRO A 216 8.43 5.50 -0.17
N GLY A 217 7.86 5.40 1.02
CA GLY A 217 7.94 4.16 1.83
C GLY A 217 7.24 3.01 1.14
N GLY A 218 6.19 3.31 0.36
CA GLY A 218 5.46 2.36 -0.46
C GLY A 218 4.78 2.98 -1.67
N ALA A 219 4.47 2.11 -2.65
CA ALA A 219 3.66 2.45 -3.80
C ALA A 219 2.76 1.27 -4.20
N LEU A 220 1.61 1.58 -4.78
CA LEU A 220 0.79 0.57 -5.44
C LEU A 220 1.39 0.27 -6.81
N THR A 221 1.69 -1.00 -7.03
CA THR A 221 2.42 -1.49 -8.20
C THR A 221 1.57 -2.48 -8.99
N MET A 222 1.50 -2.29 -10.30
CA MET A 222 0.86 -3.21 -11.25
C MET A 222 1.81 -3.53 -12.41
N ARG A 223 1.54 -4.60 -13.15
CA ARG A 223 2.12 -4.78 -14.48
C ARG A 223 1.50 -3.77 -15.44
N ARG A 224 2.30 -3.15 -16.30
CA ARG A 224 1.78 -2.24 -17.34
C ARG A 224 0.77 -2.93 -18.23
N ALA A 225 1.07 -4.14 -18.71
CA ALA A 225 0.15 -4.92 -19.55
C ALA A 225 -1.20 -5.18 -18.87
N PHE A 226 -1.22 -5.43 -17.54
CA PHE A 226 -2.47 -5.57 -16.79
C PHE A 226 -3.24 -4.25 -16.75
N LEU A 227 -2.57 -3.15 -16.42
CA LEU A 227 -3.17 -1.81 -16.37
C LEU A 227 -3.81 -1.44 -17.72
N ASP A 228 -3.07 -1.63 -18.82
CA ASP A 228 -3.53 -1.26 -20.16
C ASP A 228 -4.68 -2.14 -20.65
N SER A 229 -4.69 -3.44 -20.28
CA SER A 229 -5.75 -4.38 -20.70
C SER A 229 -6.99 -4.36 -19.80
N ASN A 230 -6.89 -3.83 -18.57
CA ASN A 230 -7.96 -3.83 -17.58
C ASN A 230 -8.21 -2.42 -17.00
N ALA A 231 -8.27 -1.42 -17.89
CA ALA A 231 -8.30 0.00 -17.51
C ALA A 231 -9.43 0.34 -16.53
N ASP A 232 -10.66 -0.17 -16.74
CA ASP A 232 -11.79 0.06 -15.83
C ASP A 232 -11.57 -0.59 -14.46
N LEU A 233 -11.07 -1.83 -14.43
CA LEU A 233 -10.76 -2.52 -13.19
C LEU A 233 -9.66 -1.78 -12.40
N ALA A 234 -8.58 -1.38 -13.05
CA ALA A 234 -7.50 -0.62 -12.44
C ALA A 234 -7.99 0.73 -11.89
N ARG A 235 -8.85 1.43 -12.63
CA ARG A 235 -9.51 2.67 -12.19
C ARG A 235 -10.34 2.45 -10.92
N ARG A 236 -11.16 1.39 -10.86
CA ARG A 236 -11.96 1.04 -9.68
C ARG A 236 -11.08 0.63 -8.50
N MET A 237 -9.93 -0.03 -8.74
CA MET A 237 -8.95 -0.36 -7.71
C MET A 237 -8.35 0.90 -7.08
N VAL A 238 -7.93 1.87 -7.89
CA VAL A 238 -7.40 3.16 -7.40
C VAL A 238 -8.47 3.96 -6.66
N LYS A 239 -9.71 3.99 -7.18
CA LYS A 239 -10.85 4.61 -6.48
C LYS A 239 -11.05 4.02 -5.09
N SER A 240 -11.08 2.70 -4.99
CA SER A 240 -11.25 1.98 -3.72
C SER A 240 -10.16 2.36 -2.72
N TYR A 241 -8.93 2.47 -3.19
CA TYR A 241 -7.79 2.87 -2.37
C TYR A 241 -7.91 4.31 -1.86
N ILE A 242 -8.33 5.26 -2.71
CA ILE A 242 -8.59 6.65 -2.32
C ILE A 242 -9.67 6.74 -1.22
N GLU A 243 -10.78 6.00 -1.38
CA GLU A 243 -11.84 5.90 -0.37
C GLU A 243 -11.33 5.29 0.94
N GLY A 244 -10.46 4.30 0.85
CA GLY A 244 -9.81 3.67 2.01
C GLY A 244 -8.87 4.62 2.75
N ILE A 245 -8.09 5.44 2.03
CA ILE A 245 -7.24 6.49 2.61
C ILE A 245 -8.13 7.49 3.37
N HIS A 246 -9.22 7.95 2.75
CA HIS A 246 -10.17 8.83 3.41
C HIS A 246 -10.67 8.23 4.73
N ARG A 247 -11.12 6.97 4.71
CA ARG A 247 -11.60 6.27 5.92
C ARG A 247 -10.50 6.14 6.98
N TYR A 248 -9.31 5.75 6.59
CA TYR A 248 -8.18 5.68 7.53
C TYR A 248 -7.93 7.00 8.24
N ARG A 249 -7.96 8.11 7.50
CA ARG A 249 -7.67 9.44 8.01
C ARG A 249 -8.80 10.03 8.87
N THR A 250 -10.03 9.61 8.65
CA THR A 250 -11.23 10.22 9.25
C THR A 250 -11.92 9.35 10.30
N ASP A 251 -11.62 8.05 10.34
CA ASP A 251 -12.14 7.14 11.37
C ASP A 251 -10.99 6.43 12.10
N ARG A 252 -10.44 7.14 13.09
CA ARG A 252 -9.35 6.63 13.93
C ARG A 252 -9.68 5.28 14.57
N ALA A 253 -10.91 5.15 15.12
CA ALA A 253 -11.31 3.94 15.82
C ALA A 253 -11.35 2.71 14.88
N PHE A 254 -11.83 2.87 13.65
CA PHE A 254 -11.82 1.81 12.65
C PHE A 254 -10.39 1.51 12.19
N ALA A 255 -9.59 2.54 11.92
CA ALA A 255 -8.22 2.39 11.44
C ALA A 255 -7.34 1.64 12.47
N THR A 256 -7.39 2.06 13.75
CA THR A 256 -6.58 1.44 14.80
C THR A 256 -6.98 0.00 15.07
N ARG A 257 -8.27 -0.32 15.14
CA ARG A 257 -8.74 -1.72 15.26
C ARG A 257 -8.29 -2.58 14.08
N THR A 258 -8.38 -2.04 12.88
CA THR A 258 -7.94 -2.74 11.67
C THR A 258 -6.44 -3.02 11.69
N VAL A 259 -5.62 -2.00 11.99
CA VAL A 259 -4.16 -2.15 12.10
C VAL A 259 -3.79 -3.18 13.18
N ALA A 260 -4.43 -3.13 14.37
CA ALA A 260 -4.19 -4.08 15.45
C ALA A 260 -4.41 -5.54 15.00
N ARG A 261 -5.49 -5.78 14.26
CA ARG A 261 -5.85 -7.11 13.75
C ARG A 261 -4.79 -7.64 12.76
N TYR A 262 -4.37 -6.84 11.79
CA TYR A 262 -3.36 -7.25 10.81
C TYR A 262 -1.97 -7.40 11.44
N ALA A 263 -1.63 -6.54 12.40
CA ALA A 263 -0.40 -6.65 13.17
C ALA A 263 -0.43 -7.79 14.21
N ARG A 264 -1.59 -8.44 14.41
CA ARG A 264 -1.81 -9.47 15.43
C ARG A 264 -1.33 -9.04 16.81
N THR A 265 -1.66 -7.81 17.21
CA THR A 265 -1.23 -7.23 18.48
C THR A 265 -2.40 -6.75 19.33
N THR A 266 -2.27 -6.93 20.62
CA THR A 266 -3.16 -6.33 21.63
C THR A 266 -2.56 -5.08 22.26
N ASP A 267 -1.36 -4.67 21.84
CA ASP A 267 -0.70 -3.45 22.31
C ASP A 267 -1.32 -2.22 21.65
N LEU A 268 -2.41 -1.74 22.24
CA LEU A 268 -3.13 -0.58 21.74
C LEU A 268 -2.27 0.69 21.72
N ALA A 269 -1.31 0.82 22.64
CA ALA A 269 -0.40 1.97 22.67
C ALA A 269 0.52 1.98 21.45
N ALA A 270 1.04 0.82 21.04
CA ALA A 270 1.83 0.69 19.81
C ALA A 270 0.99 0.99 18.57
N VAL A 271 -0.27 0.55 18.54
CA VAL A 271 -1.19 0.81 17.42
C VAL A 271 -1.53 2.30 17.33
N GLU A 272 -1.82 2.94 18.45
CA GLU A 272 -2.08 4.38 18.50
C GLU A 272 -0.86 5.21 18.08
N ALA A 273 0.34 4.85 18.56
CA ALA A 273 1.58 5.49 18.12
C ALA A 273 1.79 5.31 16.60
N THR A 274 1.48 4.12 16.07
CA THR A 274 1.51 3.85 14.62
C THR A 274 0.55 4.76 13.85
N TYR A 275 -0.70 4.85 14.30
CA TYR A 275 -1.70 5.71 13.67
C TYR A 275 -1.28 7.19 13.71
N ASN A 276 -0.86 7.68 14.86
CA ASN A 276 -0.43 9.07 15.02
C ASN A 276 0.79 9.42 14.15
N GLY A 277 1.76 8.51 14.06
CA GLY A 277 2.94 8.69 13.24
C GLY A 277 2.66 8.64 11.73
N LEU A 278 1.58 8.01 11.29
CA LEU A 278 1.27 7.80 9.88
C LEU A 278 0.12 8.67 9.36
N SER A 279 -0.86 9.03 10.20
CA SER A 279 -2.08 9.72 9.76
C SER A 279 -1.92 11.22 9.48
N GLY A 280 -0.82 11.82 9.91
CA GLY A 280 -0.54 13.26 9.78
C GLY A 280 0.02 13.66 8.41
N ALA A 281 1.19 14.31 8.43
CA ALA A 281 1.87 14.82 7.23
C ALA A 281 2.44 13.73 6.31
N LEU A 282 2.55 12.49 6.80
CA LEU A 282 3.18 11.41 6.06
C LEU A 282 2.32 10.92 4.90
N VAL A 283 0.99 10.84 5.08
CA VAL A 283 0.08 10.44 3.99
C VAL A 283 -0.93 11.53 3.72
N GLY A 284 -0.81 12.13 2.56
CA GLY A 284 -1.75 13.15 2.09
C GLY A 284 -3.10 12.52 1.67
N PRO A 285 -4.15 13.35 1.50
CA PRO A 285 -5.44 12.89 1.00
C PRO A 285 -5.37 12.41 -0.45
N LYS A 286 -4.40 12.88 -1.22
CA LYS A 286 -4.21 12.62 -2.65
C LYS A 286 -2.96 11.75 -2.83
N PRO A 287 -3.13 10.46 -3.20
CA PRO A 287 -2.03 9.49 -3.21
C PRO A 287 -1.21 9.56 -4.50
N TYR A 288 -0.68 10.72 -4.84
CA TYR A 288 0.27 10.86 -5.94
C TYR A 288 1.59 10.16 -5.60
N VAL A 289 2.22 9.59 -6.62
CA VAL A 289 3.56 9.00 -6.49
C VAL A 289 4.59 10.11 -6.37
N PRO A 290 5.40 10.19 -5.30
CA PRO A 290 6.42 11.22 -5.17
C PRO A 290 7.56 11.00 -6.17
N ARG A 291 7.59 11.79 -7.24
CA ARG A 291 8.53 11.64 -8.38
C ARG A 291 9.98 11.77 -7.96
N GLU A 292 10.28 12.74 -7.09
CA GLU A 292 11.62 12.91 -6.52
C GLU A 292 12.03 11.67 -5.74
N GLY A 293 11.13 11.07 -4.99
CA GLY A 293 11.39 9.84 -4.25
C GLY A 293 11.67 8.64 -5.14
N ILE A 294 11.02 8.53 -6.31
CA ILE A 294 11.38 7.49 -7.29
C ILE A 294 12.79 7.75 -7.83
N THR A 295 13.15 9.02 -8.10
CA THR A 295 14.50 9.40 -8.52
C THR A 295 15.55 9.02 -7.47
N GLU A 296 15.29 9.31 -6.19
CA GLU A 296 16.18 8.92 -5.09
C GLU A 296 16.29 7.40 -4.95
N THR A 297 15.18 6.67 -5.15
CA THR A 297 15.21 5.20 -5.16
C THR A 297 16.11 4.66 -6.28
N ILE A 298 16.06 5.28 -7.46
CA ILE A 298 16.94 4.93 -8.59
C ILE A 298 18.41 5.19 -8.25
N LYS A 299 18.75 6.32 -7.62
CA LYS A 299 20.11 6.62 -7.19
C LYS A 299 20.67 5.58 -6.22
N VAL A 300 19.87 5.20 -5.20
CA VAL A 300 20.26 4.14 -4.25
C VAL A 300 20.45 2.80 -4.96
N LEU A 301 19.57 2.47 -5.90
CA LEU A 301 19.72 1.25 -6.69
C LEU A 301 21.00 1.29 -7.55
N ALA A 302 21.30 2.44 -8.14
CA ALA A 302 22.48 2.64 -8.99
C ALA A 302 23.81 2.54 -8.23
N SER A 303 23.82 2.82 -6.92
CA SER A 303 25.05 2.61 -6.11
C SER A 303 25.52 1.15 -6.04
N ARG A 304 24.64 0.19 -6.38
CA ARG A 304 24.98 -1.23 -6.43
C ARG A 304 24.83 -1.83 -7.83
N ARG A 305 23.99 -1.25 -8.63
CA ARG A 305 23.65 -1.67 -9.99
C ARG A 305 23.77 -0.47 -10.90
N PRO A 306 24.97 -0.12 -11.38
CA PRO A 306 25.22 1.13 -12.12
C PRO A 306 24.29 1.34 -13.32
N GLU A 307 23.79 0.26 -13.93
CA GLU A 307 22.83 0.30 -15.02
C GLU A 307 21.49 0.95 -14.60
N ALA A 308 21.17 0.99 -13.32
CA ALA A 308 19.97 1.63 -12.82
C ALA A 308 19.98 3.17 -13.05
N ALA A 309 21.14 3.80 -13.15
CA ALA A 309 21.27 5.22 -13.44
C ALA A 309 20.64 5.62 -14.79
N LYS A 310 20.42 4.68 -15.70
CA LYS A 310 19.78 4.88 -17.01
C LYS A 310 18.26 4.85 -16.95
N LEU A 311 17.66 4.49 -15.81
CA LEU A 311 16.21 4.44 -15.66
C LEU A 311 15.62 5.85 -15.63
N ASP A 312 14.63 6.10 -16.48
CA ASP A 312 13.83 7.33 -16.41
C ASP A 312 12.64 7.10 -15.46
N PRO A 313 12.56 7.81 -14.31
CA PRO A 313 11.50 7.62 -13.33
C PRO A 313 10.09 7.84 -13.91
N ARG A 314 9.96 8.71 -14.93
CA ARG A 314 8.68 9.00 -15.58
C ARG A 314 8.07 7.79 -16.27
N ARG A 315 8.87 6.85 -16.73
CA ARG A 315 8.41 5.61 -17.40
C ARG A 315 7.65 4.68 -16.47
N PHE A 316 7.85 4.80 -15.17
CA PHE A 316 7.29 3.89 -14.17
C PHE A 316 6.09 4.49 -13.43
N ILE A 317 5.76 5.76 -13.63
CA ILE A 317 4.64 6.43 -12.96
C ILE A 317 3.45 6.48 -13.90
N ARG A 318 2.35 5.85 -13.51
CA ARG A 318 1.07 5.74 -14.21
C ARG A 318 -0.06 6.12 -13.25
N GLU A 319 -0.13 7.41 -12.91
CA GLU A 319 -1.05 7.96 -11.91
C GLU A 319 -2.26 8.68 -12.51
N GLU A 320 -2.59 8.36 -13.76
CA GLU A 320 -3.71 8.96 -14.50
C GLU A 320 -5.05 8.85 -13.76
N TYR A 321 -5.30 7.75 -13.05
CA TYR A 321 -6.54 7.59 -12.28
C TYR A 321 -6.55 8.42 -10.99
N VAL A 322 -5.42 8.58 -10.31
CA VAL A 322 -5.32 9.51 -9.18
C VAL A 322 -5.61 10.92 -9.66
N LYS A 323 -5.01 11.31 -10.80
CA LYS A 323 -5.25 12.63 -11.41
C LYS A 323 -6.70 12.82 -11.84
N GLU A 324 -7.32 11.82 -12.47
CA GLU A 324 -8.74 11.86 -12.85
C GLU A 324 -9.65 12.13 -11.65
N PHE A 325 -9.47 11.39 -10.54
CA PHE A 325 -10.25 11.57 -9.33
C PHE A 325 -9.96 12.89 -8.61
N ASP A 326 -8.76 13.43 -8.75
CA ASP A 326 -8.41 14.75 -8.24
C ASP A 326 -9.06 15.86 -9.09
N ASP A 327 -8.85 15.85 -10.39
CA ASP A 327 -9.38 16.86 -11.32
C ASP A 327 -10.92 16.91 -11.31
N SER A 328 -11.59 15.78 -11.12
CA SER A 328 -13.06 15.72 -10.97
C SER A 328 -13.58 16.28 -9.66
N GLY A 329 -12.69 16.60 -8.70
CA GLY A 329 -13.06 17.02 -7.36
C GLY A 329 -13.58 15.89 -6.47
N PHE A 330 -13.52 14.62 -6.93
CA PHE A 330 -13.97 13.47 -6.16
C PHE A 330 -13.22 13.35 -4.82
N ILE A 331 -11.87 13.46 -4.85
CA ILE A 331 -11.06 13.35 -3.63
C ILE A 331 -11.43 14.45 -2.63
N ASP A 332 -11.48 15.71 -3.07
CA ASP A 332 -11.81 16.83 -2.21
C ASP A 332 -13.26 16.73 -1.67
N GLY A 333 -14.18 16.18 -2.48
CA GLY A 333 -15.56 15.91 -2.09
C GLY A 333 -15.67 14.96 -0.89
N LEU A 334 -14.82 13.93 -0.80
CA LEU A 334 -14.80 13.01 0.34
C LEU A 334 -14.53 13.70 1.68
N TYR A 335 -13.75 14.80 1.66
CA TYR A 335 -13.40 15.55 2.88
C TYR A 335 -14.33 16.73 3.20
N ARG A 336 -15.20 17.12 2.27
CA ARG A 336 -16.18 18.19 2.49
C ARG A 336 -17.49 17.70 3.14
N SER A 337 -17.81 16.42 3.01
CA SER A 337 -19.08 15.82 3.46
C SER A 337 -19.08 15.49 4.96
N ARG A 338 -18.70 16.45 5.81
CA ARG A 338 -18.82 16.38 7.28
C ARG A 338 -19.48 17.61 7.85
#